data_86c8562b0215a18903731890f2dc0ef4
#
_entry.id   86c8562b0215a18903731890f2dc0ef4
#
_cell.length_a   1.000
_cell.length_b   1.000
_cell.length_c   1.000
_cell.angle_alpha   90.00
_cell.angle_beta   90.00
_cell.angle_gamma   90.00
#
_symmetry.space_group_name_H-M   'P 1'
#
loop_
_entity.id
_entity.type
_entity.pdbx_description
1 polymer ?
#
loop_
_entity_poly.entity_id
_entity_poly.type
_entity_poly.pdbx_seq_one_letter_code
_entity_poly.pdbx_strand_id
1 'polypeptide(L)'
;YPLYDDTVREEANLLLLNLSNIVINDDFGYSELNLLYAAMANICRLTNKLTDAIYYQQKTITLIETLDLVKMNRESSYSAALYNLGSMYFEHNHFKELEQLIHKMEQLQFQNKSAALINYTVVYVLRIHLHTGLKQYARITEYAQDAITFFEENNTVPNLNFDFQIRLLGYYINTNQLNKAVDQVNFMLSHSYTHSQPTFHIHVRLMQLIIHYELKNNVLLPSLYRSTYRFMNRYRHTYKTESTILN
;
A
#
# COMPACT_ATOMS: atom_id res chain seq x y z
N TYR A 1 -9.82 -0.67 -2.73
CA TYR A 1 -10.11 0.31 -1.68
C TYR A 1 -11.39 -0.09 -0.98
N PRO A 2 -11.48 0.01 0.35
CA PRO A 2 -12.75 -0.11 1.02
C PRO A 2 -13.68 0.93 0.38
N LEU A 3 -14.82 0.48 -0.11
CA LEU A 3 -15.92 1.36 -0.46
C LEU A 3 -16.35 1.98 0.88
N TYR A 4 -15.79 3.15 1.19
CA TYR A 4 -16.24 3.92 2.34
C TYR A 4 -17.74 4.15 2.20
N ASP A 5 -18.44 4.01 3.31
CA ASP A 5 -19.84 4.37 3.42
C ASP A 5 -20.05 5.81 2.87
N ASP A 6 -21.16 6.04 2.22
CA ASP A 6 -21.47 7.35 1.63
C ASP A 6 -21.42 8.46 2.70
N THR A 7 -21.75 8.16 3.96
CA THR A 7 -21.59 9.08 5.11
C THR A 7 -20.14 9.52 5.31
N VAL A 8 -19.18 8.60 5.25
CA VAL A 8 -17.74 8.93 5.39
C VAL A 8 -17.28 9.81 4.22
N ARG A 9 -17.80 9.58 3.01
CA ARG A 9 -17.50 10.45 1.87
C ARG A 9 -18.08 11.86 2.01
N GLU A 10 -19.30 11.99 2.52
CA GLU A 10 -19.92 13.28 2.77
C GLU A 10 -19.14 14.07 3.82
N GLU A 11 -18.78 13.45 4.93
CA GLU A 11 -17.95 14.06 5.97
C GLU A 11 -16.59 14.47 5.42
N ALA A 12 -15.93 13.62 4.62
CA ALA A 12 -14.66 13.93 3.99
C ALA A 12 -14.78 15.11 3.00
N ASN A 13 -15.86 15.21 2.22
CA ASN A 13 -16.08 16.36 1.35
C ASN A 13 -16.32 17.66 2.11
N LEU A 14 -17.05 17.61 3.24
CA LEU A 14 -17.24 18.77 4.10
C LEU A 14 -15.92 19.22 4.72
N LEU A 15 -15.10 18.28 5.19
CA LEU A 15 -13.78 18.59 5.72
C LEU A 15 -12.86 19.18 4.66
N LEU A 16 -12.89 18.65 3.42
CA LEU A 16 -12.14 19.21 2.30
C LEU A 16 -12.53 20.66 2.01
N LEU A 17 -13.83 20.95 2.03
CA LEU A 17 -14.33 22.32 1.84
C LEU A 17 -13.80 23.25 2.94
N ASN A 18 -13.83 22.82 4.20
CA ASN A 18 -13.33 23.60 5.32
C ASN A 18 -11.81 23.87 5.20
N LEU A 19 -11.03 22.84 4.86
CA LEU A 19 -9.59 22.99 4.67
C LEU A 19 -9.23 23.87 3.47
N SER A 20 -9.99 23.81 2.37
CA SER A 20 -9.75 24.66 1.20
C SER A 20 -10.04 26.14 1.43
N ASN A 21 -10.81 26.47 2.45
CA ASN A 21 -11.10 27.85 2.86
C ASN A 21 -10.02 28.44 3.80
N ILE A 22 -9.03 27.64 4.20
CA ILE A 22 -7.90 28.13 5.01
C ILE A 22 -7.05 29.08 4.16
N VAL A 23 -6.93 30.32 4.59
CA VAL A 23 -6.04 31.31 3.94
C VAL A 23 -4.63 31.09 4.46
N ILE A 24 -3.75 30.64 3.59
CA ILE A 24 -2.32 30.49 3.89
C ILE A 24 -1.70 31.88 3.89
N ASN A 25 -1.08 32.26 5.01
CA ASN A 25 -0.37 33.52 5.19
C ASN A 25 1.07 33.26 5.69
N ASP A 26 1.83 34.31 5.93
CA ASP A 26 3.24 34.23 6.36
C ASP A 26 3.42 33.61 7.77
N ASP A 27 2.36 33.48 8.56
CA ASP A 27 2.39 32.86 9.89
C ASP A 27 2.42 31.32 9.82
N PHE A 28 2.11 30.74 8.64
CA PHE A 28 2.17 29.30 8.45
C PHE A 28 3.63 28.82 8.39
N GLY A 29 4.03 28.13 9.45
CA GLY A 29 5.32 27.44 9.48
C GLY A 29 5.30 26.12 8.70
N TYR A 30 6.47 25.48 8.65
CA TYR A 30 6.62 24.18 8.00
C TYR A 30 5.63 23.12 8.51
N SER A 31 5.44 23.03 9.83
CA SER A 31 4.61 21.99 10.44
C SER A 31 3.14 22.12 10.05
N GLU A 32 2.64 23.35 10.03
CA GLU A 32 1.26 23.66 9.66
C GLU A 32 1.01 23.37 8.18
N LEU A 33 1.92 23.80 7.30
CA LEU A 33 1.83 23.55 5.86
C LEU A 33 1.94 22.06 5.54
N ASN A 34 2.85 21.34 6.18
CA ASN A 34 3.01 19.90 5.98
C ASN A 34 1.74 19.13 6.42
N LEU A 35 1.17 19.49 7.57
CA LEU A 35 -0.07 18.89 8.05
C LEU A 35 -1.24 19.19 7.12
N LEU A 36 -1.37 20.44 6.67
CA LEU A 36 -2.43 20.87 5.76
C LEU A 36 -2.36 20.13 4.43
N TYR A 37 -1.20 20.12 3.76
CA TYR A 37 -1.05 19.45 2.47
C TYR A 37 -1.22 17.93 2.59
N ALA A 38 -0.69 17.31 3.63
CA ALA A 38 -0.89 15.87 3.87
C ALA A 38 -2.37 15.53 4.13
N ALA A 39 -3.09 16.35 4.91
CA ALA A 39 -4.52 16.18 5.14
C ALA A 39 -5.32 16.34 3.83
N MET A 40 -5.04 17.39 3.05
CA MET A 40 -5.68 17.63 1.76
C MET A 40 -5.44 16.45 0.79
N ALA A 41 -4.20 15.96 0.69
CA ALA A 41 -3.88 14.81 -0.16
C ALA A 41 -4.69 13.57 0.23
N ASN A 42 -4.76 13.24 1.52
CA ASN A 42 -5.48 12.07 2.01
C ASN A 42 -7.00 12.21 1.80
N ILE A 43 -7.58 13.37 2.08
CA ILE A 43 -9.02 13.60 1.91
C ILE A 43 -9.39 13.59 0.43
N CYS A 44 -8.60 14.19 -0.45
CA CYS A 44 -8.78 14.12 -1.89
C CYS A 44 -8.75 12.67 -2.39
N ARG A 45 -7.83 11.84 -1.86
CA ARG A 45 -7.77 10.41 -2.17
C ARG A 45 -9.02 9.67 -1.70
N LEU A 46 -9.52 9.92 -0.48
CA LEU A 46 -10.75 9.34 0.07
C LEU A 46 -12.00 9.73 -0.74
N THR A 47 -12.05 10.96 -1.25
CA THR A 47 -13.16 11.49 -2.05
C THR A 47 -13.01 11.23 -3.54
N ASN A 48 -12.01 10.43 -3.95
CA ASN A 48 -11.70 10.07 -5.34
C ASN A 48 -11.35 11.29 -6.24
N LYS A 49 -10.87 12.38 -5.64
CA LYS A 49 -10.33 13.56 -6.33
C LYS A 49 -8.83 13.39 -6.58
N LEU A 50 -8.51 12.53 -7.48
CA LEU A 50 -7.19 11.89 -7.60
C LEU A 50 -6.11 12.86 -8.09
N THR A 51 -6.43 13.73 -9.03
CA THR A 51 -5.50 14.79 -9.50
C THR A 51 -5.13 15.74 -8.37
N ASP A 52 -6.11 16.13 -7.56
CA ASP A 52 -5.87 17.01 -6.42
C ASP A 52 -5.05 16.30 -5.33
N ALA A 53 -5.31 15.00 -5.11
CA ALA A 53 -4.52 14.20 -4.17
C ALA A 53 -3.03 14.18 -4.55
N ILE A 54 -2.72 13.93 -5.83
CA ILE A 54 -1.34 13.97 -6.37
C ILE A 54 -0.75 15.37 -6.21
N TYR A 55 -1.51 16.41 -6.56
CA TYR A 55 -1.07 17.80 -6.43
C TYR A 55 -0.65 18.14 -5.00
N TYR A 56 -1.50 17.85 -4.00
CA TYR A 56 -1.17 18.14 -2.61
C TYR A 56 -0.03 17.25 -2.07
N GLN A 57 0.07 16.00 -2.52
CA GLN A 57 1.19 15.14 -2.17
C GLN A 57 2.51 15.68 -2.74
N GLN A 58 2.51 16.20 -3.96
CA GLN A 58 3.68 16.88 -4.54
C GLN A 58 4.04 18.15 -3.76
N LYS A 59 3.05 18.95 -3.32
CA LYS A 59 3.29 20.09 -2.44
C LYS A 59 3.97 19.69 -1.12
N THR A 60 3.51 18.59 -0.51
CA THR A 60 4.15 18.02 0.68
C THR A 60 5.63 17.68 0.42
N ILE A 61 5.92 17.02 -0.71
CA ILE A 61 7.28 16.63 -1.08
C ILE A 61 8.15 17.88 -1.32
N THR A 62 7.67 18.84 -2.11
CA THR A 62 8.38 20.10 -2.36
C THR A 62 8.70 20.83 -1.07
N LEU A 63 7.74 20.89 -0.14
CA LEU A 63 7.95 21.51 1.16
C LEU A 63 9.05 20.79 1.98
N ILE A 64 9.06 19.46 1.97
CA ILE A 64 10.10 18.67 2.64
C ILE A 64 11.48 18.93 1.98
N GLU A 65 11.55 19.04 0.67
CA GLU A 65 12.77 19.27 -0.10
C GLU A 65 13.39 20.67 0.14
N THR A 66 12.64 21.64 0.68
CA THR A 66 13.19 22.94 1.10
C THR A 66 14.01 22.86 2.38
N LEU A 67 13.96 21.74 3.10
CA LEU A 67 14.61 21.54 4.36
C LEU A 67 15.97 20.84 4.22
N ASP A 68 16.85 21.10 5.19
CA ASP A 68 17.99 20.22 5.42
C ASP A 68 17.49 18.94 6.11
N LEU A 69 17.21 17.90 5.28
CA LEU A 69 16.60 16.65 5.73
C LEU A 69 17.38 15.96 6.84
N VAL A 70 18.70 16.05 6.79
CA VAL A 70 19.61 15.43 7.76
C VAL A 70 19.53 16.15 9.11
N LYS A 71 19.73 17.46 9.11
CA LYS A 71 19.68 18.28 10.34
C LYS A 71 18.30 18.22 11.01
N MET A 72 17.25 18.15 10.20
CA MET A 72 15.86 18.10 10.69
C MET A 72 15.39 16.69 11.01
N ASN A 73 16.23 15.66 10.83
CA ASN A 73 15.88 14.24 10.99
C ASN A 73 14.59 13.84 10.24
N ARG A 74 14.46 14.31 8.97
CA ARG A 74 13.25 14.15 8.14
C ARG A 74 13.41 13.12 7.01
N GLU A 75 14.55 12.45 6.91
CA GLU A 75 14.84 11.48 5.85
C GLU A 75 13.76 10.38 5.75
N SER A 76 13.31 9.81 6.89
CA SER A 76 12.25 8.80 6.91
C SER A 76 10.89 9.37 6.47
N SER A 77 10.58 10.60 6.87
CA SER A 77 9.34 11.29 6.46
C SER A 77 9.33 11.56 4.96
N TYR A 78 10.50 11.86 4.39
CA TYR A 78 10.65 12.05 2.95
C TYR A 78 10.38 10.75 2.18
N SER A 79 10.97 9.62 2.60
CA SER A 79 10.68 8.32 2.00
C SER A 79 9.20 7.93 2.08
N ALA A 80 8.55 8.23 3.22
CA ALA A 80 7.12 7.99 3.38
C ALA A 80 6.26 8.88 2.44
N ALA A 81 6.63 10.13 2.24
CA ALA A 81 5.95 11.03 1.32
C ALA A 81 6.09 10.57 -0.15
N LEU A 82 7.29 10.08 -0.53
CA LEU A 82 7.53 9.50 -1.86
C LEU A 82 6.75 8.19 -2.06
N TYR A 83 6.65 7.34 -1.03
CA TYR A 83 5.81 6.15 -1.08
C TYR A 83 4.32 6.48 -1.34
N ASN A 84 3.79 7.47 -0.62
CA ASN A 84 2.41 7.91 -0.81
C ASN A 84 2.16 8.40 -2.24
N LEU A 85 3.08 9.19 -2.79
CA LEU A 85 3.01 9.64 -4.19
C LEU A 85 3.08 8.48 -5.18
N GLY A 86 4.01 7.54 -4.96
CA GLY A 86 4.16 6.35 -5.81
C GLY A 86 2.91 5.46 -5.79
N SER A 87 2.30 5.30 -4.62
CA SER A 87 1.03 4.57 -4.49
C SER A 87 -0.11 5.25 -5.26
N MET A 88 -0.20 6.58 -5.21
CA MET A 88 -1.18 7.35 -5.99
C MET A 88 -0.91 7.20 -7.50
N TYR A 89 0.33 7.27 -7.95
CA TYR A 89 0.67 7.02 -9.36
C TYR A 89 0.27 5.62 -9.82
N PHE A 90 0.53 4.60 -9.00
CA PHE A 90 0.10 3.23 -9.29
C PHE A 90 -1.43 3.12 -9.41
N GLU A 91 -2.18 3.67 -8.44
CA GLU A 91 -3.64 3.64 -8.41
C GLU A 91 -4.29 4.28 -9.64
N HIS A 92 -3.60 5.24 -10.27
CA HIS A 92 -4.08 5.97 -11.45
C HIS A 92 -3.44 5.52 -12.75
N ASN A 93 -2.68 4.42 -12.73
CA ASN A 93 -1.96 3.90 -13.88
C ASN A 93 -0.96 4.92 -14.48
N HIS A 94 -0.45 5.85 -13.68
CA HIS A 94 0.61 6.77 -14.04
C HIS A 94 1.98 6.06 -13.95
N PHE A 95 2.14 4.99 -14.71
CA PHE A 95 3.29 4.09 -14.59
C PHE A 95 4.61 4.75 -15.01
N LYS A 96 4.58 5.70 -15.94
CA LYS A 96 5.78 6.46 -16.33
C LYS A 96 6.31 7.34 -15.19
N GLU A 97 5.41 8.05 -14.52
CA GLU A 97 5.72 8.89 -13.37
C GLU A 97 6.17 8.03 -12.19
N LEU A 98 5.55 6.87 -11.99
CA LEU A 98 5.96 5.90 -10.97
C LEU A 98 7.38 5.38 -11.23
N GLU A 99 7.73 5.03 -12.47
CA GLU A 99 9.07 4.58 -12.85
C GLU A 99 10.12 5.67 -12.59
N GLN A 100 9.83 6.92 -12.98
CA GLN A 100 10.71 8.07 -12.71
C GLN A 100 10.90 8.29 -11.22
N LEU A 101 9.83 8.16 -10.43
CA LEU A 101 9.90 8.28 -8.97
C LEU A 101 10.78 7.19 -8.36
N ILE A 102 10.64 5.95 -8.79
CA ILE A 102 11.48 4.82 -8.35
C ILE A 102 12.96 5.13 -8.63
N HIS A 103 13.29 5.54 -9.86
CA HIS A 103 14.66 5.92 -10.21
C HIS A 103 15.22 7.06 -9.35
N LYS A 104 14.41 8.07 -9.06
CA LYS A 104 14.79 9.13 -8.11
C LYS A 104 15.12 8.55 -6.75
N MET A 105 14.28 7.67 -6.23
CA MET A 105 14.46 7.06 -4.90
C MET A 105 15.69 6.17 -4.80
N GLU A 106 16.04 5.46 -5.87
CA GLU A 106 17.24 4.62 -5.96
C GLU A 106 18.54 5.42 -5.88
N GLN A 107 18.51 6.69 -6.27
CA GLN A 107 19.67 7.59 -6.24
C GLN A 107 19.81 8.35 -4.92
N LEU A 108 18.80 8.27 -4.03
CA LEU A 108 18.84 8.95 -2.73
C LEU A 108 19.88 8.31 -1.82
N GLN A 109 20.67 9.15 -1.17
CA GLN A 109 21.62 8.74 -0.15
C GLN A 109 21.14 9.26 1.20
N PHE A 110 20.98 8.37 2.17
CA PHE A 110 20.56 8.69 3.53
C PHE A 110 21.74 8.50 4.50
N GLN A 111 21.89 9.42 5.43
CA GLN A 111 22.87 9.30 6.51
C GLN A 111 22.32 8.41 7.63
N ASN A 112 21.01 8.44 7.86
CA ASN A 112 20.35 7.61 8.84
C ASN A 112 20.10 6.21 8.27
N LYS A 113 20.69 5.18 8.90
CA LYS A 113 20.52 3.78 8.46
C LYS A 113 19.07 3.31 8.44
N SER A 114 18.26 3.75 9.42
CA SER A 114 16.83 3.39 9.45
C SER A 114 16.07 4.04 8.30
N ALA A 115 16.40 5.29 7.94
CA ALA A 115 15.81 5.96 6.80
C ALA A 115 16.21 5.29 5.47
N ALA A 116 17.48 4.89 5.34
CA ALA A 116 17.94 4.10 4.20
C ALA A 116 17.18 2.77 4.07
N LEU A 117 16.99 2.05 5.18
CA LEU A 117 16.22 0.81 5.21
C LEU A 117 14.77 1.02 4.76
N ILE A 118 14.11 2.08 5.27
CA ILE A 118 12.75 2.45 4.85
C ILE A 118 12.71 2.75 3.35
N ASN A 119 13.67 3.49 2.83
CA ASN A 119 13.73 3.83 1.42
C ASN A 119 13.89 2.57 0.53
N TYR A 120 14.79 1.65 0.88
CA TYR A 120 14.94 0.37 0.15
C TYR A 120 13.65 -0.46 0.21
N THR A 121 13.00 -0.52 1.37
CA THR A 121 11.69 -1.18 1.53
C THR A 121 10.66 -0.59 0.57
N VAL A 122 10.55 0.74 0.52
CA VAL A 122 9.61 1.44 -0.36
C VAL A 122 9.92 1.19 -1.83
N VAL A 123 11.20 1.22 -2.22
CA VAL A 123 11.60 0.94 -3.61
C VAL A 123 11.16 -0.45 -4.05
N TYR A 124 11.36 -1.49 -3.23
CA TYR A 124 10.88 -2.84 -3.56
C TYR A 124 9.36 -2.91 -3.70
N VAL A 125 8.62 -2.25 -2.78
CA VAL A 125 7.15 -2.20 -2.85
C VAL A 125 6.68 -1.49 -4.12
N LEU A 126 7.25 -0.34 -4.46
CA LEU A 126 6.87 0.41 -5.65
C LEU A 126 7.28 -0.30 -6.96
N ARG A 127 8.41 -1.00 -6.98
CA ARG A 127 8.80 -1.84 -8.14
C ARG A 127 7.80 -2.97 -8.40
N ILE A 128 7.36 -3.68 -7.34
CA ILE A 128 6.37 -4.75 -7.54
C ILE A 128 5.01 -4.19 -7.95
N HIS A 129 4.62 -3.00 -7.48
CA HIS A 129 3.44 -2.27 -7.96
C HIS A 129 3.54 -1.97 -9.45
N LEU A 130 4.65 -1.34 -9.88
CA LEU A 130 4.89 -0.97 -11.29
C LEU A 130 4.80 -2.19 -12.20
N HIS A 131 5.59 -3.22 -11.91
CA HIS A 131 5.68 -4.39 -12.79
C HIS A 131 4.40 -5.25 -12.76
N THR A 132 3.66 -5.28 -11.65
CA THR A 132 2.34 -5.92 -11.59
C THR A 132 1.32 -5.13 -12.44
N GLY A 133 1.30 -3.81 -12.31
CA GLY A 133 0.42 -2.94 -13.10
C GLY A 133 0.66 -3.05 -14.61
N LEU A 134 1.91 -3.09 -15.01
CA LEU A 134 2.34 -3.28 -16.39
C LEU A 134 2.27 -4.74 -16.87
N LYS A 135 1.92 -5.70 -16.01
CA LYS A 135 1.93 -7.16 -16.28
C LYS A 135 3.31 -7.68 -16.73
N GLN A 136 4.38 -7.04 -16.29
CA GLN A 136 5.78 -7.38 -16.60
C GLN A 136 6.30 -8.41 -15.59
N TYR A 137 5.66 -9.58 -15.54
CA TYR A 137 5.97 -10.61 -14.53
C TYR A 137 7.41 -11.14 -14.61
N ALA A 138 8.02 -11.14 -15.81
CA ALA A 138 9.42 -11.50 -15.95
C ALA A 138 10.36 -10.59 -15.15
N ARG A 139 10.07 -9.29 -15.10
CA ARG A 139 10.82 -8.33 -14.27
C ARG A 139 10.71 -8.63 -12.78
N ILE A 140 9.53 -9.05 -12.32
CA ILE A 140 9.36 -9.44 -10.91
C ILE A 140 10.26 -10.63 -10.57
N THR A 141 10.38 -11.60 -11.47
CA THR A 141 11.24 -12.80 -11.26
C THR A 141 12.70 -12.41 -11.02
N GLU A 142 13.20 -11.34 -11.65
CA GLU A 142 14.60 -10.89 -11.55
C GLU A 142 15.00 -10.44 -10.14
N TYR A 143 14.07 -9.89 -9.34
CA TYR A 143 14.38 -9.33 -8.03
C TYR A 143 13.54 -9.90 -6.87
N ALA A 144 12.56 -10.76 -7.16
CA ALA A 144 11.64 -11.25 -6.13
C ALA A 144 12.39 -11.98 -5.00
N GLN A 145 13.37 -12.78 -5.33
CA GLN A 145 14.15 -13.52 -4.32
C GLN A 145 14.99 -12.59 -3.47
N ASP A 146 15.65 -11.60 -4.08
CA ASP A 146 16.45 -10.61 -3.35
C ASP A 146 15.57 -9.79 -2.42
N ALA A 147 14.38 -9.40 -2.89
CA ALA A 147 13.42 -8.69 -2.07
C ALA A 147 12.92 -9.53 -0.89
N ILE A 148 12.59 -10.82 -1.10
CA ILE A 148 12.18 -11.73 -0.03
C ILE A 148 13.29 -11.82 1.03
N THR A 149 14.52 -12.11 0.63
CA THR A 149 15.69 -12.18 1.52
C THR A 149 15.87 -10.86 2.28
N PHE A 150 15.76 -9.72 1.59
CA PHE A 150 15.83 -8.41 2.22
C PHE A 150 14.78 -8.22 3.32
N PHE A 151 13.53 -8.60 3.07
CA PHE A 151 12.45 -8.49 4.06
C PHE A 151 12.59 -9.46 5.23
N GLU A 152 13.20 -10.64 5.02
CA GLU A 152 13.47 -11.63 6.07
C GLU A 152 14.62 -11.21 6.98
N GLU A 153 15.67 -10.62 6.42
CA GLU A 153 16.88 -10.22 7.16
C GLU A 153 16.73 -8.88 7.88
N ASN A 154 15.78 -8.06 7.49
CA ASN A 154 15.61 -6.71 8.01
C ASN A 154 14.27 -6.55 8.72
N ASN A 155 14.28 -5.89 9.88
CA ASN A 155 13.06 -5.52 10.58
C ASN A 155 12.41 -4.32 9.89
N THR A 156 11.71 -4.58 8.79
CA THR A 156 11.08 -3.57 7.95
C THR A 156 9.74 -3.10 8.52
N VAL A 157 9.20 -2.00 7.96
CA VAL A 157 7.89 -1.48 8.37
C VAL A 157 6.79 -2.49 8.03
N PRO A 158 6.01 -3.00 9.01
CA PRO A 158 5.07 -4.10 8.80
C PRO A 158 4.05 -3.88 7.68
N ASN A 159 3.53 -2.65 7.54
CA ASN A 159 2.57 -2.32 6.47
C ASN A 159 3.18 -2.45 5.08
N LEU A 160 4.42 -1.98 4.90
CA LEU A 160 5.12 -2.04 3.61
C LEU A 160 5.50 -3.47 3.27
N ASN A 161 5.95 -4.24 4.27
CA ASN A 161 6.20 -5.67 4.09
C ASN A 161 4.92 -6.39 3.64
N PHE A 162 3.80 -6.15 4.31
CA PHE A 162 2.52 -6.75 3.94
C PHE A 162 2.08 -6.36 2.51
N ASP A 163 2.22 -5.10 2.13
CA ASP A 163 1.88 -4.64 0.77
C ASP A 163 2.73 -5.36 -0.30
N PHE A 164 4.03 -5.52 -0.04
CA PHE A 164 4.91 -6.34 -0.90
C PHE A 164 4.42 -7.79 -0.99
N GLN A 165 4.13 -8.43 0.15
CA GLN A 165 3.73 -9.84 0.23
C GLN A 165 2.40 -10.11 -0.50
N ILE A 166 1.42 -9.20 -0.40
CA ILE A 166 0.15 -9.34 -1.12
C ILE A 166 0.33 -9.23 -2.65
N ARG A 167 1.25 -8.37 -3.11
CA ARG A 167 1.59 -8.23 -4.53
C ARG A 167 2.36 -9.44 -5.06
N LEU A 168 3.28 -9.96 -4.26
CA LEU A 168 4.00 -11.19 -4.56
C LEU A 168 3.05 -12.38 -4.67
N LEU A 169 2.04 -12.46 -3.80
CA LEU A 169 0.97 -13.45 -3.89
C LEU A 169 0.22 -13.32 -5.22
N GLY A 170 -0.18 -12.10 -5.60
CA GLY A 170 -0.80 -11.82 -6.89
C GLY A 170 0.08 -12.23 -8.07
N TYR A 171 1.39 -11.99 -7.99
CA TYR A 171 2.35 -12.45 -9.01
C TYR A 171 2.36 -13.98 -9.12
N TYR A 172 2.42 -14.72 -8.02
CA TYR A 172 2.39 -16.19 -8.07
C TYR A 172 1.09 -16.74 -8.66
N ILE A 173 -0.05 -16.14 -8.35
CA ILE A 173 -1.34 -16.52 -8.93
C ILE A 173 -1.35 -16.26 -10.44
N ASN A 174 -0.97 -15.05 -10.87
CA ASN A 174 -1.01 -14.66 -12.29
C ASN A 174 0.01 -15.40 -13.17
N THR A 175 1.07 -15.96 -12.57
CA THR A 175 2.06 -16.79 -13.27
C THR A 175 1.83 -18.29 -13.09
N ASN A 176 0.68 -18.68 -12.55
CA ASN A 176 0.29 -20.07 -12.30
C ASN A 176 1.27 -20.85 -11.39
N GLN A 177 1.98 -20.16 -10.50
CA GLN A 177 2.86 -20.75 -9.49
C GLN A 177 2.07 -21.06 -8.21
N LEU A 178 0.97 -21.84 -8.35
CA LEU A 178 -0.04 -22.00 -7.30
C LEU A 178 0.52 -22.61 -5.99
N ASN A 179 1.52 -23.48 -6.06
CA ASN A 179 2.16 -24.04 -4.85
C ASN A 179 2.87 -22.94 -4.04
N LYS A 180 3.62 -22.05 -4.72
CA LYS A 180 4.23 -20.89 -4.05
C LYS A 180 3.19 -19.93 -3.51
N ALA A 181 2.05 -19.81 -4.19
CA ALA A 181 0.94 -18.99 -3.69
C ALA A 181 0.34 -19.59 -2.39
N VAL A 182 0.25 -20.93 -2.27
CA VAL A 182 -0.18 -21.60 -1.02
C VAL A 182 0.81 -21.32 0.12
N ASP A 183 2.11 -21.49 -0.13
CA ASP A 183 3.15 -21.24 0.87
C ASP A 183 3.10 -19.77 1.32
N GLN A 184 2.96 -18.85 0.39
CA GLN A 184 2.85 -17.41 0.65
C GLN A 184 1.62 -17.06 1.51
N VAL A 185 0.45 -17.62 1.19
CA VAL A 185 -0.76 -17.43 2.00
C VAL A 185 -0.59 -17.98 3.41
N ASN A 186 -0.01 -19.17 3.56
CA ASN A 186 0.22 -19.78 4.86
C ASN A 186 1.20 -18.93 5.70
N PHE A 187 2.26 -18.43 5.09
CA PHE A 187 3.18 -17.48 5.72
C PHE A 187 2.44 -16.24 6.21
N MET A 188 1.64 -15.59 5.35
CA MET A 188 0.90 -14.38 5.70
C MET A 188 -0.13 -14.64 6.80
N LEU A 189 -0.84 -15.76 6.78
CA LEU A 189 -1.84 -16.12 7.81
C LEU A 189 -1.21 -16.43 9.16
N SER A 190 0.03 -16.92 9.21
CA SER A 190 0.77 -17.17 10.46
C SER A 190 1.39 -15.91 11.06
N HIS A 191 1.52 -14.83 10.29
CA HIS A 191 2.22 -13.63 10.71
C HIS A 191 1.37 -12.78 11.68
N SER A 192 1.97 -12.27 12.76
CA SER A 192 1.30 -11.51 13.82
C SER A 192 0.59 -10.25 13.31
N TYR A 193 1.18 -9.57 12.32
CA TYR A 193 0.59 -8.38 11.71
C TYR A 193 -0.77 -8.67 11.06
N THR A 194 -0.91 -9.78 10.35
CA THR A 194 -2.18 -10.19 9.74
C THR A 194 -3.26 -10.41 10.80
N HIS A 195 -2.89 -10.96 11.96
CA HIS A 195 -3.83 -11.16 13.07
C HIS A 195 -4.31 -9.85 13.70
N SER A 196 -3.45 -8.83 13.74
CA SER A 196 -3.79 -7.51 14.30
C SER A 196 -4.65 -6.64 13.37
N GLN A 197 -4.77 -7.02 12.08
CA GLN A 197 -5.48 -6.26 11.05
C GLN A 197 -6.56 -7.13 10.38
N PRO A 198 -7.81 -7.14 10.90
CA PRO A 198 -8.88 -8.02 10.42
C PRO A 198 -9.13 -7.92 8.91
N THR A 199 -9.07 -6.71 8.34
CA THR A 199 -9.28 -6.48 6.91
C THR A 199 -8.23 -7.21 6.06
N PHE A 200 -6.96 -7.16 6.46
CA PHE A 200 -5.90 -7.87 5.76
C PHE A 200 -6.05 -9.38 5.90
N HIS A 201 -6.44 -9.84 7.10
CA HIS A 201 -6.70 -11.25 7.33
C HIS A 201 -7.83 -11.79 6.44
N ILE A 202 -8.91 -11.01 6.25
CA ILE A 202 -10.00 -11.33 5.33
C ILE A 202 -9.48 -11.46 3.91
N HIS A 203 -8.73 -10.47 3.40
CA HIS A 203 -8.17 -10.51 2.05
C HIS A 203 -7.31 -11.75 1.81
N VAL A 204 -6.40 -12.08 2.74
CA VAL A 204 -5.55 -13.26 2.62
C VAL A 204 -6.38 -14.56 2.61
N ARG A 205 -7.44 -14.68 3.43
CA ARG A 205 -8.33 -15.82 3.42
C ARG A 205 -9.12 -15.96 2.12
N LEU A 206 -9.56 -14.85 1.53
CA LEU A 206 -10.23 -14.88 0.23
C LEU A 206 -9.27 -15.34 -0.87
N MET A 207 -8.02 -14.85 -0.87
CA MET A 207 -6.99 -15.34 -1.78
C MET A 207 -6.71 -16.83 -1.59
N GLN A 208 -6.71 -17.34 -0.34
CA GLN A 208 -6.59 -18.76 -0.05
C GLN A 208 -7.71 -19.59 -0.71
N LEU A 209 -8.96 -19.11 -0.65
CA LEU A 209 -10.09 -19.78 -1.33
C LEU A 209 -9.88 -19.83 -2.85
N ILE A 210 -9.47 -18.72 -3.46
CA ILE A 210 -9.20 -18.63 -4.91
C ILE A 210 -8.10 -19.62 -5.31
N ILE A 211 -6.98 -19.65 -4.59
CA ILE A 211 -5.85 -20.54 -4.89
C ILE A 211 -6.27 -22.01 -4.79
N HIS A 212 -6.99 -22.39 -3.73
CA HIS A 212 -7.44 -23.78 -3.57
C HIS A 212 -8.53 -24.16 -4.58
N TYR A 213 -9.33 -23.21 -5.05
CA TYR A 213 -10.27 -23.42 -6.15
C TYR A 213 -9.51 -23.72 -7.46
N GLU A 214 -8.51 -22.90 -7.81
CA GLU A 214 -7.67 -23.11 -9.00
C GLU A 214 -6.90 -24.45 -8.93
N LEU A 215 -6.45 -24.85 -7.75
CA LEU A 215 -5.82 -26.14 -7.50
C LEU A 215 -6.79 -27.34 -7.52
N LYS A 216 -8.09 -27.08 -7.67
CA LYS A 216 -9.16 -28.10 -7.62
C LYS A 216 -9.18 -28.92 -6.31
N ASN A 217 -8.80 -28.30 -5.20
CA ASN A 217 -8.77 -28.91 -3.86
C ASN A 217 -10.18 -28.99 -3.26
N ASN A 218 -11.09 -29.70 -3.92
CA ASN A 218 -12.51 -29.78 -3.60
C ASN A 218 -12.79 -30.31 -2.17
N VAL A 219 -11.91 -31.11 -1.60
CA VAL A 219 -12.03 -31.63 -0.24
C VAL A 219 -11.81 -30.55 0.81
N LEU A 220 -10.85 -29.64 0.56
CA LEU A 220 -10.47 -28.60 1.50
C LEU A 220 -11.37 -27.35 1.43
N LEU A 221 -11.85 -27.02 0.25
CA LEU A 221 -12.64 -25.81 -0.02
C LEU A 221 -13.83 -25.61 0.92
N PRO A 222 -14.69 -26.60 1.21
CA PRO A 222 -15.84 -26.41 2.10
C PRO A 222 -15.45 -26.02 3.54
N SER A 223 -14.31 -26.50 4.02
CA SER A 223 -13.82 -26.18 5.38
C SER A 223 -13.22 -24.77 5.41
N LEU A 224 -12.45 -24.38 4.41
CA LEU A 224 -11.89 -23.04 4.25
C LEU A 224 -12.99 -21.99 4.09
N TYR A 225 -13.98 -22.26 3.25
CA TYR A 225 -15.16 -21.40 3.07
C TYR A 225 -15.85 -21.14 4.42
N ARG A 226 -16.23 -22.19 5.15
CA ARG A 226 -16.91 -22.07 6.44
C ARG A 226 -16.06 -21.29 7.47
N SER A 227 -14.77 -21.52 7.47
CA SER A 227 -13.83 -20.80 8.35
C SER A 227 -13.73 -19.31 8.00
N THR A 228 -13.60 -18.98 6.72
CA THR A 228 -13.55 -17.61 6.21
C THR A 228 -14.84 -16.87 6.48
N TYR A 229 -16.00 -17.47 6.17
CA TYR A 229 -17.32 -16.89 6.42
C TYR A 229 -17.54 -16.57 7.91
N ARG A 230 -17.20 -17.51 8.81
CA ARG A 230 -17.29 -17.27 10.26
C ARG A 230 -16.37 -16.13 10.72
N PHE A 231 -15.17 -16.06 10.15
CA PHE A 231 -14.24 -15.00 10.49
C PHE A 231 -14.79 -13.62 10.06
N MET A 232 -15.28 -13.49 8.83
CA MET A 232 -15.88 -12.25 8.31
C MET A 232 -17.07 -11.81 9.16
N ASN A 233 -18.00 -12.73 9.49
CA ASN A 233 -19.16 -12.41 10.33
C ASN A 233 -18.80 -11.93 11.73
N ARG A 234 -17.68 -12.39 12.32
CA ARG A 234 -17.22 -11.95 13.63
C ARG A 234 -16.82 -10.46 13.60
N TYR A 235 -16.24 -9.99 12.51
CA TYR A 235 -15.78 -8.61 12.39
C TYR A 235 -16.81 -7.67 11.76
N ARG A 236 -18.00 -8.17 11.35
CA ARG A 236 -19.14 -7.41 10.78
C ARG A 236 -18.78 -6.42 9.67
N HIS A 237 -17.62 -6.59 9.03
CA HIS A 237 -17.15 -5.75 7.94
C HIS A 237 -17.22 -6.52 6.62
N THR A 238 -18.44 -6.84 6.18
CA THR A 238 -18.64 -7.41 4.85
C THR A 238 -18.75 -6.28 3.84
N TYR A 239 -17.69 -6.04 3.12
CA TYR A 239 -17.72 -5.21 1.92
C TYR A 239 -18.50 -5.95 0.82
N LYS A 240 -19.20 -5.21 -0.06
CA LYS A 240 -20.00 -5.80 -1.15
C LYS A 240 -19.20 -6.77 -2.03
N THR A 241 -17.95 -6.47 -2.32
CA THR A 241 -17.07 -7.29 -3.14
C THR A 241 -16.78 -8.65 -2.49
N GLU A 242 -16.53 -8.67 -1.19
CA GLU A 242 -16.22 -9.88 -0.42
C GLU A 242 -17.46 -10.75 -0.27
N SER A 243 -18.63 -10.17 -0.09
CA SER A 243 -19.89 -10.90 -0.06
C SER A 243 -20.21 -11.54 -1.42
N THR A 244 -19.82 -10.91 -2.54
CA THR A 244 -20.03 -11.47 -3.89
C THR A 244 -19.13 -12.69 -4.14
N ILE A 245 -17.91 -12.73 -3.60
CA ILE A 245 -17.00 -13.88 -3.73
C ILE A 245 -17.52 -15.08 -2.93
N LEU A 246 -18.29 -14.84 -1.86
CA LEU A 246 -18.80 -15.88 -0.97
C LEU A 246 -20.21 -16.37 -1.33
N ASN A 247 -20.93 -15.74 -2.25
CA ASN A 247 -22.21 -16.17 -2.78
C ASN A 247 -22.04 -16.91 -4.10
#